data_5e4334ce7e147dc863a1b3294d4d8720
#
_entry.id   5e4334ce7e147dc863a1b3294d4d8720
#
_cell.length_a   1.000
_cell.length_b   1.000
_cell.length_c   1.000
_cell.angle_alpha   90.00
_cell.angle_beta   90.00
_cell.angle_gamma   90.00
#
_symmetry.space_group_name_H-M   'P 1'
#
loop_
_entity.id
_entity.type
_entity.pdbx_description
1 polymer ?
#
loop_
_entity_poly.entity_id
_entity_poly.type
_entity_poly.pdbx_seq_one_letter_code
_entity_poly.pdbx_strand_id
1 'polypeptide(L)'
;VGNKGGAGKTTLSVNLAAGLAKQSTAIFIDADPQGSAIQWNAFTVIDASNSVLEASEDLSVQLDQPSKKYEYIVVDCPPSVSAPQTISVLEISDLALIPVQPSPVDLWATVHTEKAVQQARQSNTKLQALLVINQLETRTTLSRLVRDALAEIDLPVAKTALRRRAVFRNSALEGKNVFEMGRRGIDAAREIEQLIHEVMKI
;
A
#
# COMPACT_ATOMS: atom_id res chain seq x y z
N VAL A 1 1.87 -0.29 4.86
CA VAL A 1 2.92 -0.20 5.90
C VAL A 1 4.05 -1.20 5.62
N GLY A 2 5.19 -1.12 6.32
CA GLY A 2 6.29 -2.08 6.19
C GLY A 2 7.61 -1.53 6.71
N ASN A 3 8.49 -2.42 7.15
CA ASN A 3 9.74 -2.07 7.84
C ASN A 3 10.97 -2.07 6.92
N LYS A 4 10.80 -1.70 5.63
CA LYS A 4 11.90 -1.65 4.67
C LYS A 4 11.67 -0.62 3.56
N GLY A 5 12.74 0.11 3.21
CA GLY A 5 12.80 0.90 1.98
C GLY A 5 12.80 -0.01 0.73
N GLY A 6 12.18 0.45 -0.35
CA GLY A 6 12.17 -0.29 -1.63
C GLY A 6 11.17 -1.46 -1.73
N ALA A 7 10.42 -1.80 -0.68
CA ALA A 7 9.37 -2.84 -0.76
C ALA A 7 8.21 -2.47 -1.70
N GLY A 8 8.15 -1.23 -2.16
CA GLY A 8 7.15 -0.74 -3.11
C GLY A 8 5.88 -0.22 -2.45
N LYS A 9 5.94 0.25 -1.20
CA LYS A 9 4.81 0.86 -0.48
C LYS A 9 4.18 1.98 -1.30
N THR A 10 4.92 3.04 -1.57
CA THR A 10 4.46 4.19 -2.36
C THR A 10 3.90 3.79 -3.72
N THR A 11 4.58 2.87 -4.42
CA THR A 11 4.09 2.36 -5.71
C THR A 11 2.74 1.66 -5.57
N LEU A 12 2.59 0.81 -4.54
CA LEU A 12 1.33 0.14 -4.25
C LEU A 12 0.26 1.15 -3.86
N SER A 13 0.56 2.05 -2.92
CA SER A 13 -0.38 3.04 -2.37
C SER A 13 -0.93 3.96 -3.47
N VAL A 14 -0.05 4.51 -4.34
CA VAL A 14 -0.43 5.36 -5.48
C VAL A 14 -1.37 4.63 -6.44
N ASN A 15 -1.02 3.41 -6.84
CA ASN A 15 -1.83 2.66 -7.80
C ASN A 15 -3.12 2.12 -7.19
N LEU A 16 -3.11 1.78 -5.89
CA LEU A 16 -4.31 1.38 -5.14
C LEU A 16 -5.31 2.55 -5.07
N ALA A 17 -4.85 3.73 -4.66
CA ALA A 17 -5.68 4.93 -4.59
C ALA A 17 -6.27 5.30 -5.95
N ALA A 18 -5.46 5.25 -7.01
CA ALA A 18 -5.92 5.48 -8.38
C ALA A 18 -7.00 4.47 -8.82
N GLY A 19 -6.83 3.20 -8.47
CA GLY A 19 -7.82 2.16 -8.78
C GLY A 19 -9.11 2.30 -7.99
N LEU A 20 -9.05 2.66 -6.70
CA LEU A 20 -10.20 2.94 -5.86
C LEU A 20 -10.96 4.18 -6.35
N ALA A 21 -10.24 5.23 -6.74
CA ALA A 21 -10.82 6.47 -7.29
C ALA A 21 -11.62 6.25 -8.58
N LYS A 22 -11.37 5.17 -9.32
CA LYS A 22 -12.20 4.79 -10.48
C LYS A 22 -13.55 4.19 -10.09
N GLN A 23 -13.69 3.73 -8.85
CA GLN A 23 -14.89 3.05 -8.38
C GLN A 23 -15.73 3.95 -7.48
N SER A 24 -15.10 4.80 -6.65
CA SER A 24 -15.77 5.73 -5.75
C SER A 24 -14.84 6.88 -5.35
N THR A 25 -15.28 7.71 -4.41
CA THR A 25 -14.47 8.83 -3.92
C THR A 25 -13.30 8.30 -3.08
N ALA A 26 -12.08 8.69 -3.44
CA ALA A 26 -10.87 8.32 -2.73
C ALA A 26 -9.96 9.53 -2.50
N ILE A 27 -9.26 9.55 -1.37
CA ILE A 27 -8.22 10.53 -1.07
C ILE A 27 -6.91 9.80 -0.73
N PHE A 28 -5.79 10.41 -1.10
CA PHE A 28 -4.46 9.91 -0.80
C PHE A 28 -3.74 10.83 0.18
N ILE A 29 -3.09 10.23 1.18
CA ILE A 29 -2.29 10.94 2.18
C ILE A 29 -0.88 10.37 2.17
N ASP A 30 0.11 11.22 1.97
CA ASP A 30 1.53 10.86 2.08
C ASP A 30 2.01 11.15 3.51
N ALA A 31 2.17 10.09 4.30
CA ALA A 31 2.68 10.15 5.66
C ALA A 31 4.19 9.87 5.76
N ASP A 32 4.87 9.62 4.62
CA ASP A 32 6.31 9.51 4.59
C ASP A 32 6.93 10.92 4.54
N PRO A 33 7.74 11.33 5.54
CA PRO A 33 8.42 12.64 5.52
C PRO A 33 9.30 12.89 4.29
N GLN A 34 9.66 11.84 3.54
CA GLN A 34 10.37 11.98 2.28
C GLN A 34 9.48 12.50 1.14
N GLY A 35 8.15 12.47 1.29
CA GLY A 35 7.20 13.02 0.33
C GLY A 35 7.28 12.36 -1.05
N SER A 36 7.59 11.06 -1.10
CA SER A 36 7.81 10.36 -2.37
C SER A 36 6.57 10.30 -3.25
N ALA A 37 5.39 10.18 -2.65
CA ALA A 37 4.14 10.17 -3.40
C ALA A 37 3.73 11.57 -3.87
N ILE A 38 4.01 12.61 -3.07
CA ILE A 38 3.81 14.01 -3.47
C ILE A 38 4.70 14.33 -4.67
N GLN A 39 5.96 13.90 -4.64
CA GLN A 39 6.89 14.10 -5.75
C GLN A 39 6.50 13.31 -7.01
N TRP A 40 5.84 12.18 -6.86
CA TRP A 40 5.39 11.37 -8.00
C TRP A 40 4.37 12.13 -8.87
N ASN A 41 3.60 13.04 -8.29
CA ASN A 41 2.61 13.85 -8.99
C ASN A 41 1.54 13.04 -9.77
N ALA A 42 1.36 11.76 -9.42
CA ALA A 42 0.47 10.84 -10.13
C ALA A 42 -1.02 11.21 -10.00
N PHE A 43 -1.34 12.16 -9.12
CA PHE A 43 -2.72 12.55 -8.82
C PHE A 43 -3.14 13.89 -9.45
N THR A 44 -2.26 14.57 -10.16
CA THR A 44 -2.59 15.85 -10.82
C THR A 44 -3.58 15.68 -11.98
N VAL A 45 -3.74 14.48 -12.49
CA VAL A 45 -4.65 14.16 -13.62
C VAL A 45 -5.99 13.58 -13.13
N ILE A 46 -6.04 13.09 -11.88
CA ILE A 46 -7.28 12.55 -11.32
C ILE A 46 -8.01 13.70 -10.65
N ASP A 47 -9.01 14.25 -11.32
CA ASP A 47 -9.99 15.25 -10.90
C ASP A 47 -9.65 16.04 -9.61
N ALA A 48 -9.90 17.34 -9.55
CA ALA A 48 -9.62 18.24 -8.41
C ALA A 48 -10.14 17.75 -7.02
N SER A 49 -10.90 16.65 -6.98
CA SER A 49 -11.38 15.97 -5.78
C SER A 49 -10.37 14.98 -5.18
N ASN A 50 -9.32 14.56 -5.90
CA ASN A 50 -8.34 13.57 -5.45
C ASN A 50 -6.98 14.23 -5.19
N SER A 51 -6.92 15.06 -4.17
CA SER A 51 -5.67 15.72 -3.76
C SER A 51 -4.76 14.74 -3.01
N VAL A 52 -3.47 14.77 -3.30
CA VAL A 52 -2.45 14.23 -2.40
C VAL A 52 -2.27 15.22 -1.26
N LEU A 53 -2.50 14.78 -0.05
CA LEU A 53 -2.27 15.56 1.16
C LEU A 53 -1.02 15.04 1.87
N GLU A 54 -0.24 15.97 2.42
CA GLU A 54 0.78 15.64 3.40
C GLU A 54 0.11 15.34 4.75
N ALA A 55 0.60 14.31 5.46
CA ALA A 55 0.08 14.00 6.78
C ALA A 55 0.47 15.09 7.79
N SER A 56 -0.50 15.55 8.58
CA SER A 56 -0.25 16.44 9.71
C SER A 56 0.32 15.66 10.91
N GLU A 57 0.79 16.37 11.92
CA GLU A 57 1.25 15.77 13.19
C GLU A 57 0.13 14.99 13.88
N ASP A 58 -1.11 15.47 13.80
CA ASP A 58 -2.30 14.76 14.29
C ASP A 58 -3.16 14.29 13.12
N LEU A 59 -2.90 13.06 12.68
CA LEU A 59 -3.59 12.45 11.57
C LEU A 59 -5.07 12.16 11.89
N SER A 60 -5.40 11.90 13.15
CA SER A 60 -6.78 11.63 13.56
C SER A 60 -7.67 12.86 13.37
N VAL A 61 -7.17 14.02 13.74
CA VAL A 61 -7.84 15.31 13.52
C VAL A 61 -7.91 15.62 12.01
N GLN A 62 -6.82 15.39 11.29
CA GLN A 62 -6.78 15.62 9.84
C GLN A 62 -7.84 14.80 9.10
N LEU A 63 -8.11 13.58 9.54
CA LEU A 63 -9.06 12.65 8.89
C LEU A 63 -10.53 12.90 9.24
N ASP A 64 -10.85 13.74 10.22
CA ASP A 64 -12.26 13.98 10.62
C ASP A 64 -13.14 14.45 9.45
N GLN A 65 -12.67 15.39 8.66
CA GLN A 65 -13.43 15.89 7.50
C GLN A 65 -13.32 14.94 6.26
N PRO A 66 -12.12 14.46 5.87
CA PRO A 66 -11.99 13.48 4.80
C PRO A 66 -12.84 12.23 5.00
N SER A 67 -12.90 11.66 6.22
CA SER A 67 -13.69 10.45 6.51
C SER A 67 -15.19 10.61 6.27
N LYS A 68 -15.70 11.84 6.28
CA LYS A 68 -17.12 12.16 5.98
C LYS A 68 -17.38 12.36 4.47
N LYS A 69 -16.33 12.62 3.69
CA LYS A 69 -16.43 13.01 2.28
C LYS A 69 -15.98 11.89 1.33
N TYR A 70 -14.97 11.14 1.72
CA TYR A 70 -14.36 10.11 0.88
C TYR A 70 -14.69 8.72 1.41
N GLU A 71 -15.05 7.81 0.50
CA GLU A 71 -15.31 6.40 0.84
C GLU A 71 -13.99 5.68 1.15
N TYR A 72 -12.91 6.06 0.46
CA TYR A 72 -11.59 5.47 0.66
C TYR A 72 -10.55 6.51 1.01
N ILE A 73 -9.74 6.19 2.02
CA ILE A 73 -8.57 6.96 2.43
C ILE A 73 -7.36 6.03 2.35
N VAL A 74 -6.43 6.33 1.46
CA VAL A 74 -5.19 5.58 1.31
C VAL A 74 -4.05 6.38 1.91
N VAL A 75 -3.34 5.79 2.88
CA VAL A 75 -2.21 6.44 3.55
C VAL A 75 -0.92 5.69 3.23
N ASP A 76 0.04 6.38 2.62
CA ASP A 76 1.39 5.86 2.41
C ASP A 76 2.26 6.14 3.62
N CYS A 77 2.86 5.09 4.19
CA CYS A 77 3.63 5.17 5.43
C CYS A 77 5.14 5.14 5.18
N PRO A 78 5.95 5.75 6.06
CA PRO A 78 7.41 5.69 5.98
C PRO A 78 7.93 4.24 6.06
N PRO A 79 9.21 4.00 5.68
CA PRO A 79 9.82 2.68 5.67
C PRO A 79 10.25 2.18 7.07
N SER A 80 9.45 2.49 8.09
CA SER A 80 9.66 2.05 9.46
C SER A 80 8.33 1.85 10.16
N VAL A 81 8.12 0.67 10.73
CA VAL A 81 6.93 0.35 11.52
C VAL A 81 6.95 1.00 12.90
N SER A 82 8.11 1.43 13.38
CA SER A 82 8.28 2.18 14.64
C SER A 82 8.21 3.70 14.46
N ALA A 83 8.05 4.19 13.23
CA ALA A 83 7.86 5.61 13.00
C ALA A 83 6.53 6.07 13.64
N PRO A 84 6.50 7.23 14.31
CA PRO A 84 5.28 7.75 14.93
C PRO A 84 4.10 7.83 13.95
N GLN A 85 4.37 8.24 12.72
CA GLN A 85 3.36 8.31 11.65
C GLN A 85 2.76 6.93 11.35
N THR A 86 3.59 5.88 11.26
CA THR A 86 3.09 4.51 11.01
C THR A 86 2.25 4.01 12.17
N ILE A 87 2.66 4.28 13.41
CA ILE A 87 1.91 3.91 14.61
C ILE A 87 0.54 4.58 14.60
N SER A 88 0.50 5.91 14.44
CA SER A 88 -0.77 6.67 14.37
C SER A 88 -1.69 6.18 13.25
N VAL A 89 -1.13 5.86 12.07
CA VAL A 89 -1.92 5.30 10.95
C VAL A 89 -2.53 3.95 11.33
N LEU A 90 -1.77 3.04 11.94
CA LEU A 90 -2.28 1.72 12.34
C LEU A 90 -3.38 1.81 13.40
N GLU A 91 -3.31 2.78 14.29
CA GLU A 91 -4.30 2.99 15.36
C GLU A 91 -5.68 3.43 14.85
N ILE A 92 -5.76 3.97 13.63
CA ILE A 92 -7.00 4.51 13.06
C ILE A 92 -7.44 3.82 11.75
N SER A 93 -6.61 2.92 11.20
CA SER A 93 -6.89 2.25 9.92
C SER A 93 -7.82 1.05 10.10
N ASP A 94 -8.68 0.79 9.10
CA ASP A 94 -9.44 -0.44 9.01
C ASP A 94 -8.56 -1.58 8.49
N LEU A 95 -7.64 -1.29 7.54
CA LEU A 95 -6.80 -2.29 6.89
C LEU A 95 -5.36 -1.81 6.69
N ALA A 96 -4.41 -2.62 7.10
CA ALA A 96 -2.99 -2.47 6.81
C ALA A 96 -2.56 -3.41 5.67
N LEU A 97 -2.21 -2.87 4.51
CA LEU A 97 -1.55 -3.62 3.45
C LEU A 97 -0.04 -3.61 3.64
N ILE A 98 0.57 -4.79 3.58
CA ILE A 98 1.99 -4.99 3.87
C ILE A 98 2.65 -5.60 2.64
N PRO A 99 3.27 -4.80 1.75
CA PRO A 99 3.98 -5.33 0.60
C PRO A 99 5.26 -6.05 1.04
N VAL A 100 5.44 -7.28 0.59
CA VAL A 100 6.59 -8.14 0.88
C VAL A 100 7.22 -8.57 -0.42
N GLN A 101 8.52 -8.31 -0.60
CA GLN A 101 9.26 -8.82 -1.75
C GLN A 101 9.69 -10.28 -1.51
N PRO A 102 9.83 -11.07 -2.59
CA PRO A 102 10.37 -12.43 -2.50
C PRO A 102 11.88 -12.41 -2.15
N SER A 103 12.22 -12.07 -0.93
CA SER A 103 13.60 -12.09 -0.43
C SER A 103 13.65 -12.49 1.06
N PRO A 104 14.70 -13.20 1.51
CA PRO A 104 14.85 -13.56 2.92
C PRO A 104 14.84 -12.35 3.85
N VAL A 105 15.48 -11.25 3.43
CA VAL A 105 15.55 -10.02 4.24
C VAL A 105 14.18 -9.37 4.42
N ASP A 106 13.32 -9.43 3.39
CA ASP A 106 11.96 -8.90 3.49
C ASP A 106 11.09 -9.76 4.41
N LEU A 107 11.28 -11.09 4.38
CA LEU A 107 10.59 -12.01 5.30
C LEU A 107 10.94 -11.68 6.77
N TRP A 108 12.21 -11.45 7.08
CA TRP A 108 12.61 -11.05 8.43
C TRP A 108 12.02 -9.69 8.83
N ALA A 109 11.99 -8.74 7.91
CA ALA A 109 11.37 -7.44 8.16
C ALA A 109 9.86 -7.55 8.42
N THR A 110 9.20 -8.55 7.83
CA THR A 110 7.76 -8.80 7.99
C THR A 110 7.41 -9.23 9.42
N VAL A 111 8.28 -9.97 10.11
CA VAL A 111 8.09 -10.33 11.53
C VAL A 111 8.01 -9.09 12.42
N HIS A 112 8.81 -8.05 12.14
CA HIS A 112 8.70 -6.80 12.88
C HIS A 112 7.40 -6.06 12.57
N THR A 113 6.93 -6.14 11.33
CA THR A 113 5.66 -5.53 10.93
C THR A 113 4.47 -6.25 11.56
N GLU A 114 4.50 -7.57 11.65
CA GLU A 114 3.51 -8.37 12.37
C GLU A 114 3.38 -7.92 13.84
N LYS A 115 4.50 -7.79 14.54
CA LYS A 115 4.50 -7.32 15.95
C LYS A 115 3.88 -5.93 16.08
N ALA A 116 4.19 -5.01 15.18
CA ALA A 116 3.61 -3.67 15.19
C ALA A 116 2.09 -3.70 14.95
N VAL A 117 1.60 -4.55 14.05
CA VAL A 117 0.17 -4.76 13.82
C VAL A 117 -0.50 -5.35 15.08
N GLN A 118 0.10 -6.36 15.70
CA GLN A 118 -0.43 -6.97 16.92
C GLN A 118 -0.48 -5.96 18.08
N GLN A 119 0.50 -5.08 18.19
CA GLN A 119 0.50 -4.00 19.17
C GLN A 119 -0.62 -2.98 18.88
N ALA A 120 -0.78 -2.54 17.64
CA ALA A 120 -1.83 -1.61 17.24
C ALA A 120 -3.24 -2.17 17.47
N ARG A 121 -3.42 -3.48 17.31
CA ARG A 121 -4.69 -4.17 17.60
C ARG A 121 -5.13 -4.10 19.07
N GLN A 122 -4.25 -3.75 19.99
CA GLN A 122 -4.61 -3.52 21.39
C GLN A 122 -5.48 -2.26 21.58
N SER A 123 -5.24 -1.23 20.77
CA SER A 123 -6.01 0.02 20.74
C SER A 123 -7.05 0.02 19.61
N ASN A 124 -6.73 -0.53 18.46
CA ASN A 124 -7.60 -0.63 17.29
C ASN A 124 -7.99 -2.10 17.01
N THR A 125 -8.99 -2.60 17.73
CA THR A 125 -9.45 -4.00 17.62
C THR A 125 -10.05 -4.36 16.25
N LYS A 126 -10.39 -3.36 15.42
CA LYS A 126 -10.94 -3.56 14.07
C LYS A 126 -9.86 -3.69 13.01
N LEU A 127 -8.60 -3.36 13.33
CA LEU A 127 -7.51 -3.38 12.36
C LEU A 127 -7.34 -4.77 11.74
N GLN A 128 -7.60 -4.84 10.44
CA GLN A 128 -7.22 -5.98 9.62
C GLN A 128 -5.81 -5.76 9.05
N ALA A 129 -5.13 -6.85 8.69
CA ALA A 129 -3.84 -6.74 8.02
C ALA A 129 -3.73 -7.82 6.95
N LEU A 130 -3.10 -7.49 5.83
CA LEU A 130 -2.95 -8.39 4.69
C LEU A 130 -1.54 -8.27 4.10
N LEU A 131 -0.80 -9.36 4.04
CA LEU A 131 0.47 -9.45 3.35
C LEU A 131 0.23 -9.50 1.83
N VAL A 132 0.92 -8.65 1.07
CA VAL A 132 0.82 -8.60 -0.40
C VAL A 132 2.19 -8.94 -0.98
N ILE A 133 2.32 -10.08 -1.65
CA ILE A 133 3.54 -10.41 -2.36
C ILE A 133 3.72 -9.39 -3.50
N ASN A 134 4.77 -8.59 -3.41
CA ASN A 134 5.08 -7.53 -4.36
C ASN A 134 6.37 -7.82 -5.11
N GLN A 135 6.50 -7.32 -6.32
CA GLN A 135 7.64 -7.54 -7.22
C GLN A 135 7.94 -9.04 -7.46
N LEU A 136 6.88 -9.85 -7.53
CA LEU A 136 7.01 -11.28 -7.80
C LEU A 136 7.64 -11.53 -9.16
N GLU A 137 8.73 -12.26 -9.18
CA GLU A 137 9.31 -12.83 -10.40
C GLU A 137 8.74 -14.23 -10.63
N THR A 138 8.09 -14.44 -11.78
CA THR A 138 7.46 -15.72 -12.08
C THR A 138 8.49 -16.82 -12.34
N ARG A 139 8.17 -18.05 -11.92
CA ARG A 139 8.97 -19.27 -12.16
C ARG A 139 10.32 -19.34 -11.44
N THR A 140 10.53 -18.60 -10.36
CA THR A 140 11.72 -18.73 -9.53
C THR A 140 11.44 -19.69 -8.36
N THR A 141 12.45 -20.44 -7.93
CA THR A 141 12.39 -21.26 -6.71
C THR A 141 12.09 -20.39 -5.50
N LEU A 142 12.67 -19.19 -5.48
CA LEU A 142 12.49 -18.20 -4.41
C LEU A 142 11.02 -17.79 -4.25
N SER A 143 10.29 -17.62 -5.34
CA SER A 143 8.85 -17.26 -5.31
C SER A 143 7.96 -18.33 -4.69
N ARG A 144 8.37 -19.60 -4.71
CA ARG A 144 7.67 -20.69 -4.01
C ARG A 144 8.02 -20.67 -2.53
N LEU A 145 9.30 -20.64 -2.19
CA LEU A 145 9.78 -20.60 -0.81
C LEU A 145 9.22 -19.43 -0.01
N VAL A 146 8.99 -18.29 -0.65
CA VAL A 146 8.39 -17.11 0.02
C VAL A 146 6.96 -17.37 0.46
N ARG A 147 6.14 -18.05 -0.35
CA ARG A 147 4.77 -18.39 0.06
C ARG A 147 4.77 -19.31 1.27
N ASP A 148 5.63 -20.30 1.28
CA ASP A 148 5.76 -21.25 2.40
C ASP A 148 6.24 -20.53 3.67
N ALA A 149 7.23 -19.64 3.53
CA ALA A 149 7.76 -18.86 4.65
C ALA A 149 6.77 -17.80 5.18
N LEU A 150 5.92 -17.21 4.31
CA LEU A 150 4.86 -16.30 4.74
C LEU A 150 3.72 -17.03 5.48
N ALA A 151 3.55 -18.32 5.26
CA ALA A 151 2.57 -19.13 5.99
C ALA A 151 2.92 -19.30 7.49
N GLU A 152 4.19 -19.08 7.86
CA GLU A 152 4.65 -19.09 9.27
C GLU A 152 4.35 -17.77 10.01
N ILE A 153 3.94 -16.72 9.29
CA ILE A 153 3.58 -15.42 9.86
C ILE A 153 2.09 -15.41 10.16
N ASP A 154 1.71 -15.00 11.36
CA ASP A 154 0.32 -14.95 11.81
C ASP A 154 -0.44 -13.74 11.21
N LEU A 155 -0.32 -13.57 9.90
CA LEU A 155 -1.06 -12.61 9.09
C LEU A 155 -1.49 -13.24 7.78
N PRO A 156 -2.73 -13.00 7.32
CA PRO A 156 -3.21 -13.51 6.05
C PRO A 156 -2.40 -12.97 4.87
N VAL A 157 -2.21 -13.82 3.86
CA VAL A 157 -1.51 -13.47 2.61
C VAL A 157 -2.52 -13.32 1.49
N ALA A 158 -2.46 -12.22 0.75
CA ALA A 158 -3.28 -11.98 -0.42
C ALA A 158 -3.09 -13.08 -1.47
N LYS A 159 -4.18 -13.52 -2.09
CA LYS A 159 -4.15 -14.44 -3.24
C LYS A 159 -3.53 -13.74 -4.44
N THR A 160 -3.83 -12.45 -4.59
CA THR A 160 -3.28 -11.59 -5.63
C THR A 160 -1.85 -11.19 -5.29
N ALA A 161 -0.92 -11.48 -6.19
CA ALA A 161 0.46 -11.02 -6.11
C ALA A 161 0.75 -10.02 -7.23
N LEU A 162 1.51 -8.97 -6.91
CA LEU A 162 1.94 -7.98 -7.90
C LEU A 162 3.28 -8.40 -8.49
N ARG A 163 3.35 -8.51 -9.81
CA ARG A 163 4.57 -8.93 -10.50
C ARG A 163 5.56 -7.78 -10.62
N ARG A 164 6.84 -8.13 -10.73
CA ARG A 164 7.89 -7.17 -11.07
C ARG A 164 7.76 -6.75 -12.53
N ARG A 165 7.23 -5.54 -12.75
CA ARG A 165 6.98 -4.97 -14.08
C ARG A 165 7.67 -3.62 -14.23
N ALA A 166 8.30 -3.40 -15.37
CA ALA A 166 8.93 -2.11 -15.69
C ALA A 166 7.92 -0.95 -15.69
N VAL A 167 6.64 -1.23 -16.00
CA VAL A 167 5.60 -0.20 -16.08
C VAL A 167 5.38 0.52 -14.75
N PHE A 168 5.54 -0.13 -13.60
CA PHE A 168 5.43 0.54 -12.30
C PHE A 168 6.51 1.62 -12.11
N ARG A 169 7.75 1.38 -12.59
CA ARG A 169 8.81 2.38 -12.54
C ARG A 169 8.63 3.46 -13.59
N ASN A 170 8.19 3.07 -14.79
CA ASN A 170 7.96 4.00 -15.90
C ASN A 170 6.80 4.94 -15.58
N SER A 171 5.74 4.46 -14.94
CA SER A 171 4.62 5.32 -14.52
C SER A 171 5.09 6.38 -13.53
N ALA A 172 5.94 6.03 -12.56
CA ALA A 172 6.52 6.99 -11.65
C ALA A 172 7.35 8.08 -12.36
N LEU A 173 8.18 7.68 -13.33
CA LEU A 173 8.96 8.62 -14.14
C LEU A 173 8.09 9.55 -15.01
N GLU A 174 6.93 9.06 -15.46
CA GLU A 174 5.98 9.84 -16.27
C GLU A 174 4.98 10.65 -15.42
N GLY A 175 5.08 10.61 -14.08
CA GLY A 175 4.09 11.24 -13.17
C GLY A 175 2.69 10.66 -13.33
N LYS A 176 2.58 9.35 -13.61
CA LYS A 176 1.32 8.64 -13.89
C LYS A 176 1.14 7.43 -12.98
N ASN A 177 -0.07 6.91 -12.92
CA ASN A 177 -0.36 5.58 -12.39
C ASN A 177 -0.47 4.55 -13.53
N VAL A 178 -0.56 3.25 -13.19
CA VAL A 178 -0.59 2.17 -14.20
C VAL A 178 -1.83 2.20 -15.09
N PHE A 179 -2.95 2.78 -14.62
CA PHE A 179 -4.18 2.89 -15.41
C PHE A 179 -4.05 3.91 -16.54
N GLU A 180 -3.12 4.86 -16.44
CA GLU A 180 -2.84 5.89 -17.44
C GLU A 180 -1.76 5.48 -18.44
N MET A 181 -1.14 4.29 -18.26
CA MET A 181 -0.04 3.81 -19.12
C MET A 181 -0.53 3.14 -20.42
N GLY A 182 -1.81 3.21 -20.72
CA GLY A 182 -2.41 2.63 -21.93
C GLY A 182 -2.11 1.12 -22.05
N ARG A 183 -1.74 0.64 -23.24
CA ARG A 183 -1.47 -0.80 -23.45
C ARG A 183 -0.35 -1.35 -22.56
N ARG A 184 0.64 -0.53 -22.20
CA ARG A 184 1.76 -0.94 -21.34
C ARG A 184 1.29 -1.24 -19.91
N GLY A 185 0.21 -0.61 -19.45
CA GLY A 185 -0.32 -0.70 -18.09
C GLY A 185 -1.34 -1.82 -17.86
N ILE A 186 -1.92 -2.41 -18.92
CA ILE A 186 -3.09 -3.31 -18.82
C ILE A 186 -2.90 -4.42 -17.78
N ASP A 187 -1.79 -5.14 -17.84
CA ASP A 187 -1.57 -6.26 -16.92
C ASP A 187 -1.34 -5.80 -15.48
N ALA A 188 -0.60 -4.70 -15.29
CA ALA A 188 -0.38 -4.12 -13.95
C ALA A 188 -1.68 -3.57 -13.37
N ALA A 189 -2.47 -2.87 -14.17
CA ALA A 189 -3.79 -2.38 -13.79
C ALA A 189 -4.72 -3.52 -13.36
N ARG A 190 -4.74 -4.62 -14.12
CA ARG A 190 -5.51 -5.82 -13.77
C ARG A 190 -5.07 -6.42 -12.43
N GLU A 191 -3.77 -6.49 -12.15
CA GLU A 191 -3.27 -6.99 -10.86
C GLU A 191 -3.71 -6.08 -9.71
N ILE A 192 -3.68 -4.76 -9.87
CA ILE A 192 -4.18 -3.80 -8.88
C ILE A 192 -5.71 -3.95 -8.70
N GLU A 193 -6.48 -4.05 -9.78
CA GLU A 193 -7.95 -4.25 -9.71
C GLU A 193 -8.30 -5.57 -8.98
N GLN A 194 -7.56 -6.65 -9.23
CA GLN A 194 -7.74 -7.92 -8.53
C GLN A 194 -7.44 -7.79 -7.04
N LEU A 195 -6.38 -7.06 -6.66
CA LEU A 195 -6.05 -6.80 -5.26
C LEU A 195 -7.15 -5.96 -4.59
N ILE A 196 -7.64 -4.90 -5.26
CA ILE A 196 -8.76 -4.10 -4.75
C ILE A 196 -9.97 -4.97 -4.49
N HIS A 197 -10.34 -5.83 -5.45
CA HIS A 197 -11.49 -6.73 -5.31
C HIS A 197 -11.32 -7.74 -4.15
N GLU A 198 -10.10 -8.14 -3.83
CA GLU A 198 -9.80 -9.00 -2.69
C GLU A 198 -9.93 -8.23 -1.37
N VAL A 199 -9.35 -7.04 -1.32
CA VAL A 199 -9.38 -6.13 -0.16
C VAL A 199 -10.81 -5.75 0.23
N MET A 200 -11.67 -5.49 -0.74
CA MET A 200 -13.07 -5.11 -0.53
C MET A 200 -13.96 -6.22 0.06
N LYS A 201 -13.40 -7.41 0.28
CA LYS A 201 -14.11 -8.56 0.89
C LYS A 201 -13.69 -8.83 2.33
N ILE A 202 -12.72 -8.09 2.82
CA ILE A 202 -12.20 -8.18 4.18
C ILE A 202 -13.07 -7.32 5.11
#